data_3585a0a68a1bc9781f8fba09e4a9197f
#
_entry.id   3585a0a68a1bc9781f8fba09e4a9197f
#
_cell.length_a   1.000
_cell.length_b   1.000
_cell.length_c   1.000
_cell.angle_alpha   90.00
_cell.angle_beta   90.00
_cell.angle_gamma   90.00
#
_symmetry.space_group_name_H-M   'P 1'
#
loop_
_entity.id
_entity.type
_entity.pdbx_description
1 polymer ?
#
loop_
_entity_poly.entity_id
_entity_poly.type
_entity_poly.pdbx_seq_one_letter_code
_entity_poly.pdbx_strand_id
1 'polypeptide(L)'
;VEESKTYPGDSDFATFRVIILGGADVLSYLCRMKREIYESQKAFAGEKKPSMLRRCVGHDYTERMMYMVTMVTEGRRPLFGTVVGRSDAPADSQEAPRIELSPLGQRVYDEWWGIPQYYPQVEIVALQMMPDHLHGIIFIKEKMEKDLSRIIRGFKTGCNRSYRELCLGISYSSVATQSRLTGPEMQSSNHQVEDRTHGLLFARGFNDKLLLRKGQLQCWLDYLHDNPRRLLMKREQPALFRVQRGLVVGRQQFSAIGNRFLLERPIRIQVQCSRSLTDEQIAEKQRVWLQQARSGAVLVSPCISRGEKLVMRAAFEEGLPIIVLQENGFTDLAKPGGRRMDACARGQLLLLAPWEHHNERITIRRTQCLALNDMARMICE
;
A
#
# COMPACT_ATOMS: atom_id res chain seq x y z
N VAL A 1 -28.25 -16.35 -5.32
CA VAL A 1 -29.00 -15.24 -4.72
C VAL A 1 -28.01 -14.11 -4.58
N GLU A 2 -28.12 -13.12 -5.46
CA GLU A 2 -27.34 -11.88 -5.43
C GLU A 2 -27.89 -11.02 -4.27
N GLU A 3 -27.16 -10.96 -3.18
CA GLU A 3 -27.33 -9.87 -2.23
C GLU A 3 -26.38 -8.74 -2.68
N SER A 4 -26.92 -7.82 -3.46
CA SER A 4 -26.30 -6.52 -3.68
C SER A 4 -26.45 -5.72 -2.40
N LYS A 5 -25.40 -5.63 -1.59
CA LYS A 5 -25.30 -4.56 -0.59
C LYS A 5 -24.99 -3.28 -1.35
N THR A 6 -26.04 -2.57 -1.72
CA THR A 6 -25.97 -1.18 -2.18
C THR A 6 -25.55 -0.32 -0.99
N TYR A 7 -24.35 0.26 -1.07
CA TYR A 7 -24.03 1.43 -0.25
C TYR A 7 -24.87 2.60 -0.79
N PRO A 8 -25.48 3.43 0.05
CA PRO A 8 -26.31 4.53 -0.38
C PRO A 8 -25.49 5.53 -1.22
N GLY A 9 -25.85 5.67 -2.50
CA GLY A 9 -25.23 6.62 -3.42
C GLY A 9 -24.79 6.02 -4.77
N ASP A 10 -25.66 5.30 -5.47
CA ASP A 10 -25.38 4.66 -6.78
C ASP A 10 -25.43 5.63 -7.98
N SER A 11 -25.11 6.89 -7.80
CA SER A 11 -24.91 7.83 -8.90
C SER A 11 -23.59 8.59 -8.68
N ASP A 12 -22.60 8.34 -9.52
CA ASP A 12 -21.36 9.09 -9.75
C ASP A 12 -20.04 8.66 -9.07
N PHE A 13 -19.94 7.47 -8.45
CA PHE A 13 -18.64 6.99 -7.93
C PHE A 13 -17.96 5.99 -8.88
N ALA A 14 -17.56 6.44 -10.07
CA ALA A 14 -16.90 5.62 -11.10
C ALA A 14 -15.47 5.14 -10.74
N THR A 15 -14.96 5.42 -9.54
CA THR A 15 -13.56 5.17 -9.21
C THR A 15 -13.30 3.88 -8.44
N PHE A 16 -14.33 3.32 -7.81
CA PHE A 16 -14.22 2.06 -7.07
C PHE A 16 -15.47 1.19 -7.24
N ARG A 17 -15.33 0.07 -7.93
CA ARG A 17 -16.37 -0.94 -8.07
C ARG A 17 -15.89 -2.25 -7.47
N VAL A 18 -16.71 -2.87 -6.64
CA VAL A 18 -16.48 -4.18 -6.04
C VAL A 18 -17.57 -5.13 -6.50
N ILE A 19 -17.18 -6.27 -7.02
CA ILE A 19 -18.09 -7.40 -7.20
C ILE A 19 -17.91 -8.30 -5.96
N ILE A 20 -18.96 -8.38 -5.14
CA ILE A 20 -18.96 -9.30 -3.99
C ILE A 20 -19.19 -10.70 -4.53
N LEU A 21 -18.14 -11.50 -4.52
CA LEU A 21 -18.21 -12.92 -4.80
C LEU A 21 -19.09 -13.61 -3.75
N GLY A 22 -19.96 -14.51 -4.16
CA GLY A 22 -20.76 -15.34 -3.25
C GLY A 22 -19.84 -15.97 -2.19
N GLY A 23 -20.05 -15.64 -0.90
CA GLY A 23 -19.10 -15.88 0.19
C GLY A 23 -18.63 -17.34 0.37
N ALA A 24 -19.35 -18.31 -0.18
CA ALA A 24 -19.02 -19.75 -0.10
C ALA A 24 -17.81 -20.13 -0.98
N ASP A 25 -17.65 -19.53 -2.16
CA ASP A 25 -16.60 -19.91 -3.12
C ASP A 25 -15.22 -19.34 -2.74
N VAL A 26 -15.17 -18.09 -2.27
CA VAL A 26 -13.92 -17.45 -1.79
C VAL A 26 -13.45 -18.11 -0.50
N LEU A 27 -14.38 -18.43 0.42
CA LEU A 27 -14.04 -19.11 1.68
C LEU A 27 -13.52 -20.54 1.43
N SER A 28 -14.13 -21.29 0.51
CA SER A 28 -13.68 -22.64 0.15
C SER A 28 -12.29 -22.62 -0.52
N TYR A 29 -12.02 -21.59 -1.34
CA TYR A 29 -10.72 -21.37 -1.95
C TYR A 29 -9.64 -21.06 -0.90
N LEU A 30 -9.92 -20.15 0.03
CA LEU A 30 -8.96 -19.77 1.08
C LEU A 30 -8.62 -20.93 2.04
N CYS A 31 -9.56 -21.85 2.27
CA CYS A 31 -9.33 -23.03 3.12
C CYS A 31 -8.47 -24.11 2.46
N ARG A 32 -8.35 -24.13 1.12
CA ARG A 32 -7.59 -25.16 0.38
C ARG A 32 -6.18 -24.73 -0.01
N MET A 33 -5.76 -23.55 0.39
CA MET A 33 -4.47 -23.02 -0.02
C MET A 33 -3.31 -23.80 0.57
N LYS A 34 -2.34 -24.14 -0.27
CA LYS A 34 -1.13 -24.87 0.11
C LYS A 34 -0.30 -24.00 1.05
N ARG A 35 -0.01 -24.53 2.24
CA ARG A 35 0.84 -23.92 3.27
C ARG A 35 2.23 -23.50 2.71
N GLU A 36 2.74 -24.24 1.74
CA GLU A 36 4.01 -24.00 1.07
C GLU A 36 4.07 -22.64 0.35
N ILE A 37 2.98 -22.25 -0.36
CA ILE A 37 2.89 -20.93 -1.01
C ILE A 37 2.89 -19.82 0.03
N TYR A 38 2.18 -20.02 1.14
CA TYR A 38 2.16 -19.06 2.25
C TYR A 38 3.55 -18.88 2.88
N GLU A 39 4.26 -19.98 3.16
CA GLU A 39 5.60 -19.93 3.76
C GLU A 39 6.64 -19.33 2.79
N SER A 40 6.54 -19.61 1.49
CA SER A 40 7.43 -19.03 0.48
C SER A 40 7.29 -17.51 0.36
N GLN A 41 6.09 -16.98 0.58
CA GLN A 41 5.84 -15.53 0.58
C GLN A 41 6.19 -14.84 1.90
N LYS A 42 6.18 -15.58 3.02
CA LYS A 42 6.48 -15.06 4.36
C LYS A 42 7.96 -14.68 4.52
N ALA A 43 8.83 -15.25 3.71
CA ALA A 43 10.29 -15.12 3.79
C ALA A 43 10.88 -13.90 3.06
N PHE A 44 10.07 -13.11 2.35
CA PHE A 44 10.60 -12.05 1.48
C PHE A 44 10.77 -10.70 2.20
N ALA A 45 11.80 -10.62 3.06
CA ALA A 45 12.47 -9.40 3.44
C ALA A 45 13.90 -9.45 2.90
N GLY A 46 14.06 -9.51 1.59
CA GLY A 46 15.36 -9.51 0.94
C GLY A 46 15.56 -8.26 0.08
N GLU A 47 16.76 -8.14 -0.49
CA GLU A 47 17.13 -7.11 -1.47
C GLU A 47 16.00 -6.81 -2.47
N LYS A 48 15.81 -5.53 -2.82
CA LYS A 48 14.82 -5.14 -3.82
C LYS A 48 15.17 -5.77 -5.16
N LYS A 49 14.57 -6.92 -5.44
CA LYS A 49 14.72 -7.60 -6.73
C LYS A 49 14.05 -6.74 -7.82
N PRO A 50 14.58 -6.75 -9.05
CA PRO A 50 13.88 -6.16 -10.20
C PRO A 50 12.43 -6.63 -10.26
N SER A 51 11.51 -5.79 -10.75
CA SER A 51 10.06 -6.08 -10.69
C SER A 51 9.67 -7.42 -11.32
N MET A 52 10.40 -7.87 -12.34
CA MET A 52 10.22 -9.19 -12.99
C MET A 52 10.61 -10.37 -12.10
N LEU A 53 11.47 -10.16 -11.11
CA LEU A 53 11.94 -11.20 -10.18
C LEU A 53 11.16 -11.18 -8.83
N ARG A 54 10.15 -10.32 -8.70
CA ARG A 54 9.32 -10.25 -7.49
C ARG A 54 8.17 -11.26 -7.47
N ARG A 55 8.06 -12.08 -8.50
CA ARG A 55 7.04 -13.10 -8.56
C ARG A 55 7.28 -14.19 -7.54
N CYS A 56 6.20 -14.79 -7.07
CA CYS A 56 6.26 -15.92 -6.16
C CYS A 56 6.98 -17.10 -6.87
N VAL A 57 8.13 -17.48 -6.34
CA VAL A 57 8.89 -18.61 -6.86
C VAL A 57 8.12 -19.91 -6.58
N GLY A 58 7.96 -20.74 -7.60
CA GLY A 58 7.25 -22.02 -7.48
C GLY A 58 5.72 -21.92 -7.53
N HIS A 59 5.15 -20.74 -7.79
CA HIS A 59 3.71 -20.58 -8.03
C HIS A 59 3.39 -20.65 -9.51
N ASP A 60 2.41 -21.48 -9.87
CA ASP A 60 1.88 -21.55 -11.23
C ASP A 60 0.82 -20.46 -11.43
N TYR A 61 1.18 -19.43 -12.20
CA TYR A 61 0.31 -18.27 -12.48
C TYR A 61 -0.82 -18.57 -13.50
N THR A 62 -0.96 -19.80 -13.93
CA THR A 62 -2.09 -20.29 -14.73
C THR A 62 -3.19 -20.89 -13.87
N GLU A 63 -2.89 -21.26 -12.62
CA GLU A 63 -3.84 -21.91 -11.72
C GLU A 63 -4.86 -20.93 -11.11
N ARG A 64 -5.93 -21.52 -10.59
CA ARG A 64 -6.97 -20.78 -9.82
C ARG A 64 -6.33 -20.02 -8.65
N MET A 65 -6.37 -18.69 -8.72
CA MET A 65 -5.79 -17.81 -7.70
C MET A 65 -6.34 -16.41 -7.81
N MET A 66 -6.39 -15.71 -6.68
CA MET A 66 -6.71 -14.28 -6.62
C MET A 66 -5.44 -13.45 -6.42
N TYR A 67 -5.31 -12.40 -7.22
CA TYR A 67 -4.14 -11.53 -7.22
C TYR A 67 -4.54 -10.08 -7.02
N MET A 68 -3.81 -9.35 -6.17
CA MET A 68 -3.81 -7.89 -6.20
C MET A 68 -2.66 -7.41 -7.07
N VAL A 69 -3.00 -6.79 -8.19
CA VAL A 69 -2.06 -6.26 -9.18
C VAL A 69 -1.88 -4.76 -8.99
N THR A 70 -0.63 -4.28 -9.05
CA THR A 70 -0.32 -2.85 -9.04
C THR A 70 0.50 -2.50 -10.27
N MET A 71 0.02 -1.51 -11.02
CA MET A 71 0.72 -0.97 -12.18
C MET A 71 0.88 0.53 -12.06
N VAL A 72 2.05 1.05 -12.41
CA VAL A 72 2.38 2.47 -12.35
C VAL A 72 2.59 3.03 -13.74
N THR A 73 2.26 4.30 -13.95
CA THR A 73 2.59 5.01 -15.18
C THR A 73 4.11 5.20 -15.30
N GLU A 74 4.62 5.25 -16.51
CA GLU A 74 6.03 5.55 -16.74
C GLU A 74 6.38 6.93 -16.17
N GLY A 75 7.46 6.98 -15.36
CA GLY A 75 7.88 8.19 -14.67
C GLY A 75 6.90 8.71 -13.62
N ARG A 76 5.94 7.89 -13.17
CA ARG A 76 4.92 8.30 -12.17
C ARG A 76 4.10 9.52 -12.60
N ARG A 77 3.88 9.68 -13.90
CA ARG A 77 3.08 10.78 -14.44
C ARG A 77 1.61 10.65 -14.03
N PRO A 78 0.95 11.70 -13.53
CA PRO A 78 -0.44 11.64 -13.06
C PRO A 78 -1.42 11.72 -14.24
N LEU A 79 -1.46 10.67 -15.09
CA LEU A 79 -2.20 10.63 -16.33
C LEU A 79 -3.65 10.18 -16.20
N PHE A 80 -4.00 9.49 -15.09
CA PHE A 80 -5.31 8.87 -14.93
C PHE A 80 -6.36 9.77 -14.29
N GLY A 81 -5.97 10.94 -13.80
CA GLY A 81 -6.89 11.88 -13.17
C GLY A 81 -6.30 12.61 -11.97
N THR A 82 -7.17 13.22 -11.19
CA THR A 82 -6.81 14.01 -10.01
C THR A 82 -7.53 13.50 -8.77
N VAL A 83 -6.87 13.58 -7.62
CA VAL A 83 -7.54 13.34 -6.34
C VAL A 83 -8.24 14.63 -5.90
N VAL A 84 -9.50 14.52 -5.53
CA VAL A 84 -10.35 15.61 -5.04
C VAL A 84 -11.01 15.22 -3.73
N GLY A 85 -11.60 16.22 -3.06
CA GLY A 85 -12.23 16.08 -1.77
C GLY A 85 -11.28 16.49 -0.63
N ARG A 86 -11.67 16.17 0.59
CA ARG A 86 -10.90 16.43 1.82
C ARG A 86 -10.65 15.14 2.57
N SER A 87 -9.46 14.99 3.15
CA SER A 87 -9.09 13.74 3.83
C SER A 87 -9.87 13.47 5.11
N ASP A 88 -10.48 14.51 5.70
CA ASP A 88 -11.29 14.45 6.91
C ASP A 88 -12.81 14.40 6.63
N ALA A 89 -13.22 14.50 5.36
CA ALA A 89 -14.64 14.50 4.99
C ALA A 89 -15.26 13.10 5.19
N PRO A 90 -16.54 13.03 5.63
CA PRO A 90 -17.29 11.80 5.70
C PRO A 90 -17.37 11.09 4.34
N ALA A 91 -17.39 9.75 4.36
CA ALA A 91 -17.37 8.94 3.13
C ALA A 91 -18.62 9.13 2.24
N ASP A 92 -19.71 9.56 2.82
CA ASP A 92 -21.02 9.81 2.17
C ASP A 92 -21.23 11.28 1.77
N SER A 93 -20.24 12.15 1.98
CA SER A 93 -20.32 13.57 1.62
C SER A 93 -19.83 13.82 0.18
N GLN A 94 -20.25 14.96 -0.40
CA GLN A 94 -19.75 15.43 -1.70
C GLN A 94 -18.24 15.72 -1.67
N GLU A 95 -17.70 16.05 -0.50
CA GLU A 95 -16.28 16.29 -0.29
C GLU A 95 -15.49 15.00 0.03
N ALA A 96 -16.13 13.83 -0.04
CA ALA A 96 -15.45 12.56 0.19
C ALA A 96 -14.25 12.40 -0.75
N PRO A 97 -13.14 11.86 -0.24
CA PRO A 97 -11.93 11.59 -1.03
C PRO A 97 -12.21 10.68 -2.23
N ARG A 98 -11.96 11.16 -3.44
CA ARG A 98 -12.15 10.39 -4.67
C ARG A 98 -11.14 10.77 -5.75
N ILE A 99 -11.08 9.95 -6.79
CA ILE A 99 -10.32 10.28 -8.00
C ILE A 99 -11.31 10.70 -9.10
N GLU A 100 -11.17 11.90 -9.59
CA GLU A 100 -11.82 12.34 -10.82
C GLU A 100 -10.95 11.88 -12.00
N LEU A 101 -11.49 10.96 -12.80
CA LEU A 101 -10.74 10.35 -13.89
C LEU A 101 -10.58 11.33 -15.05
N SER A 102 -9.40 11.32 -15.67
CA SER A 102 -9.18 11.92 -16.97
C SER A 102 -9.84 11.07 -18.08
N PRO A 103 -10.00 11.59 -19.30
CA PRO A 103 -10.47 10.78 -20.42
C PRO A 103 -9.62 9.52 -20.64
N LEU A 104 -8.31 9.59 -20.44
CA LEU A 104 -7.43 8.42 -20.49
C LEU A 104 -7.67 7.50 -19.30
N GLY A 105 -7.85 8.05 -18.09
CA GLY A 105 -8.17 7.27 -16.90
C GLY A 105 -9.45 6.47 -17.06
N GLN A 106 -10.49 7.06 -17.66
CA GLN A 106 -11.74 6.37 -17.97
C GLN A 106 -11.52 5.21 -18.95
N ARG A 107 -10.76 5.44 -20.05
CA ARG A 107 -10.43 4.35 -20.99
C ARG A 107 -9.68 3.21 -20.33
N VAL A 108 -8.71 3.50 -19.44
CA VAL A 108 -7.97 2.48 -18.68
C VAL A 108 -8.88 1.74 -17.72
N TYR A 109 -9.84 2.44 -17.09
CA TYR A 109 -10.85 1.84 -16.23
C TYR A 109 -11.72 0.85 -17.02
N ASP A 110 -12.23 1.25 -18.17
CA ASP A 110 -13.09 0.41 -19.03
C ASP A 110 -12.33 -0.82 -19.56
N GLU A 111 -11.08 -0.65 -19.99
CA GLU A 111 -10.20 -1.74 -20.44
C GLU A 111 -9.97 -2.78 -19.32
N TRP A 112 -9.86 -2.35 -18.06
CA TRP A 112 -9.70 -3.29 -16.92
C TRP A 112 -10.95 -4.14 -16.72
N TRP A 113 -12.13 -3.52 -16.74
CA TRP A 113 -13.41 -4.23 -16.61
C TRP A 113 -13.74 -5.06 -17.86
N GLY A 114 -13.12 -4.76 -18.99
CA GLY A 114 -13.23 -5.51 -20.23
C GLY A 114 -12.40 -6.80 -20.29
N ILE A 115 -11.46 -7.04 -19.36
CA ILE A 115 -10.60 -8.22 -19.36
C ILE A 115 -11.39 -9.56 -19.47
N PRO A 116 -12.50 -9.78 -18.76
CA PRO A 116 -13.27 -11.02 -18.85
C PRO A 116 -13.85 -11.31 -20.24
N GLN A 117 -14.00 -10.32 -21.10
CA GLN A 117 -14.46 -10.51 -22.49
C GLN A 117 -13.46 -11.32 -23.32
N TYR A 118 -12.16 -11.17 -23.00
CA TYR A 118 -11.06 -11.88 -23.66
C TYR A 118 -10.60 -13.13 -22.90
N TYR A 119 -10.88 -13.17 -21.59
CA TYR A 119 -10.50 -14.26 -20.69
C TYR A 119 -11.70 -14.61 -19.79
N PRO A 120 -12.66 -15.45 -20.26
CA PRO A 120 -13.87 -15.77 -19.49
C PRO A 120 -13.61 -16.44 -18.13
N GLN A 121 -12.42 -17.05 -17.96
CA GLN A 121 -11.97 -17.64 -16.71
C GLN A 121 -11.56 -16.59 -15.66
N VAL A 122 -11.44 -15.33 -16.09
CA VAL A 122 -11.00 -14.23 -15.22
C VAL A 122 -12.22 -13.46 -14.74
N GLU A 123 -12.24 -13.14 -13.47
CA GLU A 123 -13.19 -12.25 -12.84
C GLU A 123 -12.48 -11.04 -12.25
N ILE A 124 -13.02 -9.86 -12.48
CA ILE A 124 -12.53 -8.62 -11.87
C ILE A 124 -13.27 -8.40 -10.56
N VAL A 125 -12.54 -8.41 -9.45
CA VAL A 125 -13.10 -8.24 -8.10
C VAL A 125 -13.15 -6.77 -7.70
N ALA A 126 -12.08 -6.01 -8.00
CA ALA A 126 -12.01 -4.59 -7.66
C ALA A 126 -10.98 -3.86 -8.53
N LEU A 127 -11.18 -2.55 -8.63
CA LEU A 127 -10.22 -1.63 -9.23
C LEU A 127 -10.24 -0.31 -8.46
N GLN A 128 -9.06 0.18 -8.09
CA GLN A 128 -8.85 1.53 -7.61
C GLN A 128 -7.86 2.25 -8.53
N MET A 129 -8.37 3.24 -9.23
CA MET A 129 -7.54 4.16 -10.01
C MET A 129 -6.93 5.22 -9.09
N MET A 130 -5.66 5.53 -9.32
CA MET A 130 -4.93 6.63 -8.68
C MET A 130 -4.33 7.51 -9.78
N PRO A 131 -3.94 8.75 -9.53
CA PRO A 131 -3.45 9.64 -10.60
C PRO A 131 -2.31 9.04 -11.45
N ASP A 132 -1.38 8.32 -10.84
CA ASP A 132 -0.15 7.80 -11.46
C ASP A 132 -0.01 6.28 -11.41
N HIS A 133 -1.03 5.57 -10.95
CA HIS A 133 -1.02 4.11 -10.85
C HIS A 133 -2.44 3.56 -10.66
N LEU A 134 -2.56 2.24 -10.74
CA LEU A 134 -3.78 1.54 -10.39
C LEU A 134 -3.48 0.33 -9.50
N HIS A 135 -4.45 -0.03 -8.70
CA HIS A 135 -4.53 -1.29 -7.97
C HIS A 135 -5.78 -2.03 -8.39
N GLY A 136 -5.63 -3.24 -8.88
CA GLY A 136 -6.78 -4.07 -9.24
C GLY A 136 -6.70 -5.45 -8.60
N ILE A 137 -7.85 -6.04 -8.31
CA ILE A 137 -7.95 -7.42 -7.82
C ILE A 137 -8.56 -8.26 -8.92
N ILE A 138 -7.82 -9.29 -9.33
CA ILE A 138 -8.19 -10.26 -10.36
C ILE A 138 -8.33 -11.63 -9.71
N PHE A 139 -9.39 -12.36 -10.05
CA PHE A 139 -9.58 -13.75 -9.69
C PHE A 139 -9.56 -14.63 -10.93
N ILE A 140 -8.58 -15.52 -11.04
CA ILE A 140 -8.54 -16.62 -12.00
C ILE A 140 -9.37 -17.75 -11.38
N LYS A 141 -10.55 -18.01 -11.95
CA LYS A 141 -11.56 -18.96 -11.40
C LYS A 141 -11.17 -20.41 -11.60
N GLU A 142 -10.48 -20.70 -12.68
CA GLU A 142 -10.07 -22.04 -13.09
C GLU A 142 -8.73 -22.00 -13.83
N LYS A 143 -8.09 -23.13 -14.02
CA LYS A 143 -6.80 -23.22 -14.72
C LYS A 143 -6.93 -22.71 -16.16
N MET A 144 -5.96 -21.89 -16.55
CA MET A 144 -5.90 -21.25 -17.88
C MET A 144 -4.67 -21.75 -18.66
N GLU A 145 -4.72 -21.68 -19.98
CA GLU A 145 -3.51 -21.85 -20.84
C GLU A 145 -2.54 -20.67 -20.72
N LYS A 146 -3.07 -19.46 -20.48
CA LYS A 146 -2.29 -18.22 -20.42
C LYS A 146 -2.15 -17.76 -18.98
N ASP A 147 -0.92 -17.43 -18.60
CA ASP A 147 -0.58 -16.94 -17.27
C ASP A 147 -1.06 -15.49 -17.04
N LEU A 148 -1.05 -15.05 -15.79
CA LEU A 148 -1.37 -13.68 -15.38
C LEU A 148 -0.59 -12.62 -16.18
N SER A 149 0.66 -12.91 -16.57
CA SER A 149 1.48 -11.94 -17.33
C SER A 149 0.90 -11.68 -18.71
N ARG A 150 0.32 -12.69 -19.33
CA ARG A 150 -0.27 -12.58 -20.65
C ARG A 150 -1.54 -11.73 -20.60
N ILE A 151 -2.36 -11.93 -19.55
CA ILE A 151 -3.55 -11.10 -19.28
C ILE A 151 -3.16 -9.64 -19.13
N ILE A 152 -2.20 -9.35 -18.24
CA ILE A 152 -1.72 -7.98 -18.00
C ILE A 152 -1.06 -7.35 -19.23
N ARG A 153 -0.36 -8.14 -20.05
CA ARG A 153 0.20 -7.67 -21.32
C ARG A 153 -0.90 -7.25 -22.29
N GLY A 154 -1.95 -8.06 -22.44
CA GLY A 154 -3.12 -7.73 -23.26
C GLY A 154 -3.77 -6.42 -22.82
N PHE A 155 -4.04 -6.29 -21.52
CA PHE A 155 -4.55 -5.07 -20.93
C PHE A 155 -3.67 -3.84 -21.22
N LYS A 156 -2.35 -3.93 -20.98
CA LYS A 156 -1.41 -2.83 -21.28
C LYS A 156 -1.41 -2.44 -22.76
N THR A 157 -1.60 -3.41 -23.65
CA THR A 157 -1.66 -3.15 -25.11
C THR A 157 -2.89 -2.31 -25.47
N GLY A 158 -4.07 -2.63 -24.93
CA GLY A 158 -5.29 -1.82 -25.09
C GLY A 158 -5.10 -0.41 -24.56
N CYS A 159 -4.62 -0.29 -23.31
CA CYS A 159 -4.35 1.01 -22.69
C CYS A 159 -3.33 1.86 -23.48
N ASN A 160 -2.27 1.25 -24.04
CA ASN A 160 -1.29 1.96 -24.86
C ASN A 160 -1.91 2.48 -26.16
N ARG A 161 -2.88 1.77 -26.73
CA ARG A 161 -3.65 2.26 -27.89
C ARG A 161 -4.41 3.53 -27.52
N SER A 162 -5.18 3.48 -26.44
CA SER A 162 -5.94 4.63 -25.93
C SER A 162 -5.04 5.83 -25.61
N TYR A 163 -3.85 5.58 -25.03
CA TYR A 163 -2.87 6.62 -24.75
C TYR A 163 -2.36 7.31 -26.03
N ARG A 164 -2.06 6.53 -27.08
CA ARG A 164 -1.62 7.07 -28.36
C ARG A 164 -2.70 7.92 -29.02
N GLU A 165 -3.92 7.44 -29.01
CA GLU A 165 -5.07 8.16 -29.59
C GLU A 165 -5.34 9.48 -28.86
N LEU A 166 -5.46 9.44 -27.53
CA LEU A 166 -5.90 10.58 -26.73
C LEU A 166 -4.78 11.59 -26.43
N CYS A 167 -3.55 11.11 -26.21
CA CYS A 167 -2.46 11.96 -25.74
C CYS A 167 -1.42 12.29 -26.80
N LEU A 168 -1.27 11.45 -27.83
CA LEU A 168 -0.30 11.66 -28.89
C LEU A 168 -0.93 11.99 -30.25
N GLY A 169 -2.25 11.98 -30.36
CA GLY A 169 -2.97 12.27 -31.60
C GLY A 169 -2.70 11.25 -32.74
N ILE A 170 -2.21 10.04 -32.39
CA ILE A 170 -1.84 9.02 -33.38
C ILE A 170 -3.04 8.08 -33.55
N SER A 171 -3.79 8.25 -34.65
CA SER A 171 -4.88 7.36 -35.02
C SER A 171 -4.36 6.02 -35.57
N TYR A 172 -4.95 4.90 -35.09
CA TYR A 172 -4.55 3.55 -35.53
C TYR A 172 -4.83 3.28 -37.02
N SER A 173 -5.79 4.00 -37.61
CA SER A 173 -6.11 3.93 -39.03
C SER A 173 -4.96 4.42 -39.95
N SER A 174 -4.18 5.42 -39.51
CA SER A 174 -3.08 5.97 -40.29
C SER A 174 -1.88 5.01 -40.35
N VAL A 175 -1.62 4.23 -39.30
CA VAL A 175 -0.49 3.27 -39.26
C VAL A 175 -0.77 2.03 -40.12
N ALA A 176 -1.99 1.54 -40.15
CA ALA A 176 -2.37 0.40 -40.99
C ALA A 176 -2.35 0.70 -42.49
N THR A 177 -2.59 1.97 -42.86
CA THR A 177 -2.57 2.41 -44.26
C THR A 177 -1.13 2.64 -44.76
N GLN A 178 -0.24 3.15 -43.89
CA GLN A 178 1.16 3.33 -44.24
C GLN A 178 1.93 2.00 -44.38
N SER A 179 1.62 0.98 -43.59
CA SER A 179 2.28 -0.33 -43.69
C SER A 179 1.84 -1.15 -44.94
N ARG A 180 0.76 -0.76 -45.64
CA ARG A 180 0.31 -1.39 -46.89
C ARG A 180 0.86 -0.71 -48.16
N LEU A 181 1.46 0.46 -48.02
CA LEU A 181 1.97 1.25 -49.16
C LEU A 181 3.49 1.17 -49.34
N THR A 182 4.22 0.56 -48.41
CA THR A 182 5.67 0.32 -48.55
C THR A 182 5.91 -1.13 -48.91
N GLY A 183 6.24 -1.36 -50.18
CA GLY A 183 6.71 -2.66 -50.69
C GLY A 183 8.06 -3.06 -50.09
N PRO A 184 8.56 -4.29 -50.39
CA PRO A 184 9.64 -4.96 -49.65
C PRO A 184 11.04 -4.45 -50.01
N GLU A 185 11.26 -3.16 -50.12
CA GLU A 185 12.60 -2.57 -50.32
C GLU A 185 12.81 -1.36 -49.41
N MET A 186 13.19 -1.63 -48.18
CA MET A 186 14.05 -0.71 -47.42
C MET A 186 14.94 -1.47 -46.47
N GLN A 187 16.19 -1.47 -46.87
CA GLN A 187 17.33 -2.03 -46.20
C GLN A 187 17.49 -1.52 -44.77
N SER A 188 17.92 -2.43 -43.92
CA SER A 188 18.49 -2.27 -42.59
C SER A 188 19.15 -0.91 -42.33
N SER A 189 18.45 0.01 -41.74
CA SER A 189 19.04 0.97 -40.84
C SER A 189 18.88 0.41 -39.42
N ASN A 190 20.00 0.22 -38.75
CA ASN A 190 20.12 -0.12 -37.33
C ASN A 190 19.51 0.99 -36.45
N HIS A 191 18.22 1.22 -36.55
CA HIS A 191 17.46 1.80 -35.48
C HIS A 191 17.19 0.63 -34.52
N GLN A 192 17.86 0.65 -33.37
CA GLN A 192 17.46 -0.10 -32.19
C GLN A 192 15.94 -0.01 -32.14
N VAL A 193 15.29 -1.15 -32.32
CA VAL A 193 13.85 -1.30 -32.07
C VAL A 193 13.72 -1.06 -30.60
N GLU A 194 13.58 0.20 -30.20
CA GLU A 194 13.16 0.55 -28.85
C GLU A 194 11.92 -0.27 -28.60
N ASP A 195 12.03 -1.15 -27.63
CA ASP A 195 11.01 -2.12 -27.29
C ASP A 195 9.68 -1.38 -27.13
N ARG A 196 8.85 -1.41 -28.17
CA ARG A 196 7.61 -0.61 -28.32
C ARG A 196 6.57 -0.89 -27.21
N THR A 197 6.88 -1.82 -26.31
CA THR A 197 6.06 -2.18 -25.15
C THR A 197 6.46 -1.42 -23.89
N HIS A 198 7.59 -0.73 -23.86
CA HIS A 198 8.10 0.03 -22.72
C HIS A 198 8.04 1.52 -23.00
N GLY A 199 7.70 2.28 -21.96
CA GLY A 199 7.87 3.71 -21.94
C GLY A 199 6.73 4.56 -22.48
N LEU A 200 5.60 3.99 -22.93
CA LEU A 200 4.46 4.83 -23.36
C LEU A 200 3.56 5.24 -22.20
N LEU A 201 2.80 4.33 -21.66
CA LEU A 201 1.84 4.59 -20.57
C LEU A 201 2.31 4.01 -19.24
N PHE A 202 2.57 2.73 -19.20
CA PHE A 202 2.96 2.02 -17.96
C PHE A 202 4.45 1.74 -17.91
N ALA A 203 5.02 1.83 -16.72
CA ALA A 203 6.35 1.34 -16.42
C ALA A 203 6.48 -0.17 -16.72
N ARG A 204 7.73 -0.61 -16.89
CA ARG A 204 8.04 -2.02 -17.13
C ARG A 204 7.56 -2.91 -15.99
N GLY A 205 6.90 -4.02 -16.35
CA GLY A 205 6.41 -5.01 -15.40
C GLY A 205 5.18 -4.54 -14.61
N PHE A 206 4.88 -5.24 -13.54
CA PHE A 206 3.84 -4.96 -12.57
C PHE A 206 4.18 -5.67 -11.26
N ASN A 207 3.56 -5.25 -10.15
CA ASN A 207 3.65 -5.97 -8.89
C ASN A 207 2.38 -6.78 -8.69
N ASP A 208 2.53 -8.01 -8.21
CA ASP A 208 1.42 -8.86 -7.81
C ASP A 208 1.58 -9.34 -6.36
N LYS A 209 0.46 -9.61 -5.73
CA LYS A 209 0.38 -10.26 -4.42
C LYS A 209 -0.69 -11.32 -4.49
N LEU A 210 -0.39 -12.51 -3.99
CA LEU A 210 -1.33 -13.62 -3.92
C LEU A 210 -2.22 -13.49 -2.68
N LEU A 211 -3.48 -13.87 -2.83
CA LEU A 211 -4.41 -13.97 -1.72
C LEU A 211 -4.17 -15.30 -0.99
N LEU A 212 -3.53 -15.24 0.16
CA LEU A 212 -3.03 -16.42 0.86
C LEU A 212 -3.67 -16.67 2.24
N ARG A 213 -4.51 -15.74 2.74
CA ARG A 213 -5.03 -15.80 4.11
C ARG A 213 -6.51 -15.43 4.18
N LYS A 214 -7.23 -16.07 5.10
CA LYS A 214 -8.60 -15.66 5.46
C LYS A 214 -8.61 -14.20 5.92
N GLY A 215 -9.57 -13.42 5.46
CA GLY A 215 -9.70 -11.99 5.78
C GLY A 215 -8.76 -11.05 4.99
N GLN A 216 -7.80 -11.58 4.23
CA GLN A 216 -6.87 -10.76 3.45
C GLN A 216 -7.56 -9.98 2.32
N LEU A 217 -8.62 -10.54 1.71
CA LEU A 217 -9.40 -9.86 0.68
C LEU A 217 -10.03 -8.58 1.25
N GLN A 218 -10.69 -8.67 2.41
CA GLN A 218 -11.30 -7.50 3.03
C GLN A 218 -10.26 -6.42 3.32
N CYS A 219 -9.09 -6.81 3.87
CA CYS A 219 -7.99 -5.87 4.09
C CYS A 219 -7.51 -5.19 2.79
N TRP A 220 -7.55 -5.91 1.66
CA TRP A 220 -7.18 -5.34 0.37
C TRP A 220 -8.25 -4.38 -0.14
N LEU A 221 -9.53 -4.75 -0.04
CA LEU A 221 -10.64 -3.89 -0.42
C LEU A 221 -10.64 -2.58 0.39
N ASP A 222 -10.49 -2.69 1.71
CA ASP A 222 -10.39 -1.53 2.61
C ASP A 222 -9.19 -0.64 2.21
N TYR A 223 -8.03 -1.25 1.91
CA TYR A 223 -6.85 -0.54 1.46
C TYR A 223 -7.08 0.17 0.12
N LEU A 224 -7.71 -0.48 -0.86
CA LEU A 224 -8.00 0.12 -2.16
C LEU A 224 -8.94 1.31 -1.99
N HIS A 225 -10.02 1.14 -1.27
CA HIS A 225 -11.01 2.18 -1.00
C HIS A 225 -10.39 3.41 -0.29
N ASP A 226 -9.48 3.18 0.66
CA ASP A 226 -8.85 4.24 1.46
C ASP A 226 -7.71 4.98 0.72
N ASN A 227 -7.28 4.52 -0.46
CA ASN A 227 -6.14 5.10 -1.18
C ASN A 227 -6.30 6.58 -1.55
N PRO A 228 -7.46 7.06 -2.07
CA PRO A 228 -7.65 8.49 -2.34
C PRO A 228 -7.49 9.35 -1.09
N ARG A 229 -8.12 8.97 0.03
CA ARG A 229 -8.00 9.65 1.31
C ARG A 229 -6.53 9.72 1.78
N ARG A 230 -5.82 8.60 1.71
CA ARG A 230 -4.37 8.54 2.06
C ARG A 230 -3.52 9.44 1.18
N LEU A 231 -3.89 9.61 -0.08
CA LEU A 231 -3.18 10.53 -0.97
C LEU A 231 -3.40 11.98 -0.56
N LEU A 232 -4.66 12.36 -0.25
CA LEU A 232 -5.01 13.69 0.26
C LEU A 232 -4.27 13.99 1.57
N MET A 233 -4.34 13.11 2.57
CA MET A 233 -3.62 13.26 3.84
C MET A 233 -2.14 13.60 3.63
N LYS A 234 -1.47 12.89 2.70
CA LYS A 234 -0.05 13.13 2.38
C LYS A 234 0.20 14.47 1.68
N ARG A 235 -0.77 14.98 0.92
CA ARG A 235 -0.69 16.28 0.25
C ARG A 235 -0.98 17.42 1.20
N GLU A 236 -1.97 17.25 2.06
CA GLU A 236 -2.39 18.26 3.05
C GLU A 236 -1.33 18.42 4.14
N GLN A 237 -0.71 17.33 4.59
CA GLN A 237 0.23 17.33 5.71
C GLN A 237 1.55 16.60 5.37
N PRO A 238 2.31 17.05 4.36
CA PRO A 238 3.48 16.34 3.89
C PRO A 238 4.56 16.16 4.96
N ALA A 239 4.67 17.07 5.92
CA ALA A 239 5.65 17.03 7.00
C ALA A 239 5.46 15.82 7.94
N LEU A 240 4.22 15.33 8.12
CA LEU A 240 3.91 14.19 8.97
C LEU A 240 4.24 12.83 8.30
N PHE A 241 4.42 12.82 6.98
CA PHE A 241 4.57 11.60 6.20
C PHE A 241 5.91 11.45 5.48
N ARG A 242 6.79 12.45 5.58
CA ARG A 242 8.16 12.38 5.08
C ARG A 242 9.09 11.89 6.16
N VAL A 243 10.05 11.03 5.77
CA VAL A 243 11.16 10.66 6.66
C VAL A 243 12.04 11.89 6.86
N GLN A 244 12.17 12.31 8.09
CA GLN A 244 13.20 13.28 8.48
C GLN A 244 14.40 12.53 9.03
N ARG A 245 15.56 12.80 8.48
CA ARG A 245 16.84 12.26 8.95
C ARG A 245 17.57 13.28 9.79
N GLY A 246 18.46 12.79 10.65
CA GLY A 246 19.32 13.64 11.45
C GLY A 246 18.60 14.48 12.50
N LEU A 247 17.42 14.06 12.98
CA LEU A 247 16.74 14.69 14.08
C LEU A 247 17.52 14.45 15.36
N VAL A 248 18.08 15.50 15.93
CA VAL A 248 18.86 15.43 17.17
C VAL A 248 17.93 15.58 18.37
N VAL A 249 17.96 14.62 19.28
CA VAL A 249 17.29 14.68 20.59
C VAL A 249 18.33 14.31 21.64
N GLY A 250 18.63 15.21 22.55
CA GLY A 250 19.72 15.06 23.49
C GLY A 250 21.06 14.84 22.76
N ARG A 251 21.69 13.71 22.99
CA ARG A 251 23.00 13.35 22.38
C ARG A 251 22.84 12.35 21.20
N GLN A 252 21.63 12.02 20.82
CA GLN A 252 21.33 10.97 19.84
C GLN A 252 20.70 11.56 18.59
N GLN A 253 21.06 11.01 17.42
CA GLN A 253 20.41 11.31 16.16
C GLN A 253 19.37 10.21 15.83
N PHE A 254 18.24 10.64 15.27
CA PHE A 254 17.16 9.75 14.85
C PHE A 254 16.71 10.05 13.42
N SER A 255 16.22 9.02 12.76
CA SER A 255 15.29 9.18 11.65
C SER A 255 13.86 9.19 12.21
N ALA A 256 12.99 10.07 11.72
CA ALA A 256 11.67 10.30 12.29
C ALA A 256 10.58 10.31 11.23
N ILE A 257 9.38 9.83 11.58
CA ILE A 257 8.13 9.97 10.83
C ILE A 257 7.01 10.29 11.83
N GLY A 258 6.18 11.29 11.53
CA GLY A 258 5.03 11.67 12.36
C GLY A 258 5.17 13.04 13.00
N ASN A 259 4.44 13.26 14.07
CA ASN A 259 4.35 14.56 14.74
C ASN A 259 5.55 14.81 15.65
N ARG A 260 6.49 15.61 15.21
CA ARG A 260 7.71 15.98 15.97
C ARG A 260 7.44 16.91 17.14
N PHE A 261 6.35 17.67 17.13
CA PHE A 261 5.96 18.52 18.26
C PHE A 261 5.67 17.74 19.55
N LEU A 262 5.52 16.41 19.46
CA LEU A 262 5.43 15.56 20.65
C LEU A 262 6.73 15.56 21.47
N LEU A 263 7.88 15.85 20.88
CA LEU A 263 9.16 16.03 21.58
C LEU A 263 9.24 17.35 22.37
N GLU A 264 8.42 18.33 22.02
CA GLU A 264 8.38 19.64 22.67
C GLU A 264 7.36 19.69 23.83
N ARG A 265 6.56 18.63 24.00
CA ARG A 265 5.62 18.55 25.11
C ARG A 265 6.37 18.51 26.46
N PRO A 266 5.89 19.25 27.48
CA PRO A 266 6.61 19.38 28.75
C PRO A 266 6.66 18.08 29.55
N ILE A 267 5.65 17.23 29.42
CA ILE A 267 5.57 15.96 30.15
C ILE A 267 5.66 14.80 29.18
N ARG A 268 6.79 14.09 29.23
CA ARG A 268 7.04 12.86 28.48
C ARG A 268 7.37 11.76 29.49
N ILE A 269 6.72 10.61 29.36
CA ILE A 269 6.79 9.52 30.35
C ILE A 269 7.26 8.26 29.68
N GLN A 270 8.35 7.69 30.17
CA GLN A 270 8.82 6.40 29.69
C GLN A 270 7.91 5.29 30.15
N VAL A 271 7.38 4.51 29.21
CA VAL A 271 6.68 3.27 29.48
C VAL A 271 7.67 2.13 29.37
N GLN A 272 8.11 1.63 30.53
CA GLN A 272 9.03 0.50 30.66
C GLN A 272 8.45 -0.53 31.63
N CYS A 273 8.34 -1.77 31.17
CA CYS A 273 7.83 -2.91 31.95
C CYS A 273 8.86 -4.02 32.04
N SER A 274 9.12 -4.49 33.26
CA SER A 274 9.88 -5.73 33.47
C SER A 274 9.11 -6.92 32.86
N ARG A 275 9.84 -7.90 32.35
CA ARG A 275 9.25 -9.18 31.89
C ARG A 275 8.66 -10.03 32.98
N SER A 276 9.02 -9.76 34.25
CA SER A 276 8.54 -10.47 35.43
C SER A 276 7.20 -9.98 35.99
N LEU A 277 6.66 -8.87 35.44
CA LEU A 277 5.38 -8.33 35.91
C LEU A 277 4.22 -9.26 35.56
N THR A 278 3.32 -9.44 36.54
CA THR A 278 2.04 -10.16 36.36
C THR A 278 1.08 -9.31 35.51
N ASP A 279 0.00 -9.94 35.04
CA ASP A 279 -1.02 -9.23 34.25
C ASP A 279 -1.74 -8.15 35.06
N GLU A 280 -1.98 -8.40 36.35
CA GLU A 280 -2.57 -7.42 37.26
C GLU A 280 -1.66 -6.23 37.50
N GLN A 281 -0.35 -6.46 37.66
CA GLN A 281 0.64 -5.38 37.81
C GLN A 281 0.77 -4.56 36.52
N ILE A 282 0.68 -5.19 35.33
CA ILE A 282 0.68 -4.50 34.06
C ILE A 282 -0.58 -3.65 33.93
N ALA A 283 -1.75 -4.19 34.27
CA ALA A 283 -3.03 -3.48 34.20
C ALA A 283 -3.05 -2.26 35.13
N GLU A 284 -2.50 -2.37 36.36
CA GLU A 284 -2.39 -1.24 37.29
C GLU A 284 -1.50 -0.14 36.72
N LYS A 285 -0.29 -0.47 36.23
CA LYS A 285 0.62 0.49 35.60
C LYS A 285 -0.02 1.13 34.36
N GLN A 286 -0.71 0.34 33.54
CA GLN A 286 -1.41 0.83 32.36
C GLN A 286 -2.44 1.90 32.76
N ARG A 287 -3.24 1.66 33.77
CA ARG A 287 -4.25 2.61 34.25
C ARG A 287 -3.62 3.95 34.64
N VAL A 288 -2.50 3.91 35.38
CA VAL A 288 -1.76 5.13 35.78
C VAL A 288 -1.21 5.88 34.55
N TRP A 289 -0.51 5.19 33.64
CA TRP A 289 0.08 5.84 32.48
C TRP A 289 -0.97 6.40 31.52
N LEU A 290 -2.06 5.67 31.29
CA LEU A 290 -3.15 6.18 30.45
C LEU A 290 -3.82 7.42 31.07
N GLN A 291 -4.00 7.44 32.40
CA GLN A 291 -4.52 8.61 33.10
C GLN A 291 -3.59 9.83 32.91
N GLN A 292 -2.28 9.66 33.04
CA GLN A 292 -1.31 10.72 32.80
C GLN A 292 -1.33 11.19 31.32
N ALA A 293 -1.47 10.27 30.38
CA ALA A 293 -1.56 10.61 28.96
C ALA A 293 -2.85 11.35 28.63
N ARG A 294 -3.99 11.01 29.24
CA ARG A 294 -5.26 11.76 29.14
C ARG A 294 -5.12 13.19 29.69
N SER A 295 -4.23 13.38 30.68
CA SER A 295 -3.89 14.69 31.22
C SER A 295 -2.84 15.46 30.40
N GLY A 296 -2.47 14.95 29.20
CA GLY A 296 -1.60 15.63 28.24
C GLY A 296 -0.14 15.17 28.20
N ALA A 297 0.24 14.17 28.99
CA ALA A 297 1.58 13.58 28.91
C ALA A 297 1.74 12.75 27.61
N VAL A 298 2.94 12.69 27.09
CA VAL A 298 3.31 11.84 25.94
C VAL A 298 3.95 10.57 26.46
N LEU A 299 3.42 9.41 26.07
CA LEU A 299 4.02 8.12 26.41
C LEU A 299 5.13 7.76 25.42
N VAL A 300 6.28 7.36 25.94
CA VAL A 300 7.48 7.04 25.15
C VAL A 300 7.91 5.61 25.42
N SER A 301 8.01 4.77 24.37
CA SER A 301 8.43 3.38 24.54
C SER A 301 8.99 2.75 23.27
N PRO A 302 9.98 1.86 23.38
CA PRO A 302 10.39 0.98 22.26
C PRO A 302 9.46 -0.23 22.07
N CYS A 303 8.44 -0.44 22.89
CA CYS A 303 7.49 -1.55 22.80
C CYS A 303 8.18 -2.93 22.75
N ILE A 304 9.17 -3.16 23.61
CA ILE A 304 9.95 -4.42 23.62
C ILE A 304 9.21 -5.51 24.41
N SER A 305 8.88 -5.22 25.66
CA SER A 305 8.21 -6.18 26.54
C SER A 305 6.71 -6.32 26.21
N ARG A 306 6.09 -7.39 26.73
CA ARG A 306 4.65 -7.62 26.60
C ARG A 306 3.86 -6.49 27.26
N GLY A 307 4.27 -6.06 28.45
CA GLY A 307 3.59 -4.98 29.18
C GLY A 307 3.66 -3.65 28.43
N GLU A 308 4.84 -3.27 27.94
CA GLU A 308 4.98 -2.08 27.10
C GLU A 308 4.06 -2.10 25.87
N LYS A 309 4.00 -3.26 25.18
CA LYS A 309 3.12 -3.40 23.99
C LYS A 309 1.65 -3.25 24.35
N LEU A 310 1.21 -3.77 25.49
CA LEU A 310 -0.18 -3.65 25.96
C LEU A 310 -0.53 -2.19 26.27
N VAL A 311 0.30 -1.50 27.05
CA VAL A 311 0.11 -0.10 27.41
C VAL A 311 0.10 0.80 26.18
N MET A 312 1.12 0.68 25.30
CA MET A 312 1.23 1.51 24.12
C MET A 312 0.14 1.23 23.09
N ARG A 313 -0.36 -0.02 23.03
CA ARG A 313 -1.53 -0.35 22.19
C ARG A 313 -2.79 0.33 22.73
N ALA A 314 -3.05 0.27 24.01
CA ALA A 314 -4.21 0.91 24.63
C ALA A 314 -4.16 2.44 24.41
N ALA A 315 -3.00 3.07 24.64
CA ALA A 315 -2.80 4.49 24.35
C ALA A 315 -3.04 4.82 22.87
N PHE A 316 -2.56 3.98 21.95
CA PHE A 316 -2.79 4.13 20.53
C PHE A 316 -4.27 4.04 20.16
N GLU A 317 -5.01 3.09 20.75
CA GLU A 317 -6.44 2.88 20.48
C GLU A 317 -7.31 4.01 21.05
N GLU A 318 -6.93 4.57 22.18
CA GLU A 318 -7.58 5.75 22.77
C GLU A 318 -7.22 7.08 22.08
N GLY A 319 -6.31 7.08 21.11
CA GLY A 319 -5.90 8.29 20.41
C GLY A 319 -4.94 9.19 21.23
N LEU A 320 -4.32 8.66 22.28
CA LEU A 320 -3.42 9.41 23.17
C LEU A 320 -2.04 9.63 22.51
N PRO A 321 -1.33 10.72 22.85
CA PRO A 321 -0.06 11.07 22.24
C PRO A 321 1.05 10.08 22.64
N ILE A 322 1.72 9.52 21.62
CA ILE A 322 2.76 8.51 21.82
C ILE A 322 3.99 8.72 20.93
N ILE A 323 5.16 8.41 21.48
CA ILE A 323 6.43 8.30 20.76
C ILE A 323 6.88 6.85 20.82
N VAL A 324 7.09 6.24 19.65
CA VAL A 324 7.54 4.85 19.55
C VAL A 324 8.93 4.80 18.94
N LEU A 325 9.88 4.23 19.69
CA LEU A 325 11.20 3.93 19.18
C LEU A 325 11.19 2.56 18.52
N GLN A 326 11.76 2.47 17.32
CA GLN A 326 11.87 1.20 16.61
C GLN A 326 13.33 0.88 16.25
N GLU A 327 13.67 -0.39 16.25
CA GLU A 327 15.01 -0.87 15.92
C GLU A 327 15.32 -0.64 14.45
N ASN A 328 14.46 -1.01 13.54
CA ASN A 328 14.71 -0.86 12.11
C ASN A 328 14.45 0.57 11.65
N GLY A 329 15.41 1.16 10.95
CA GLY A 329 15.32 2.49 10.38
C GLY A 329 14.30 2.62 9.25
N PHE A 330 14.26 3.78 8.63
CA PHE A 330 13.34 4.08 7.54
C PHE A 330 14.06 4.14 6.20
N THR A 331 13.48 3.58 5.14
CA THR A 331 13.85 3.94 3.75
C THR A 331 13.33 5.35 3.44
N ASP A 332 13.87 6.02 2.41
CA ASP A 332 13.40 7.36 2.01
C ASP A 332 11.93 7.38 1.57
N LEU A 333 11.45 6.25 1.10
CA LEU A 333 10.05 6.06 0.69
C LEU A 333 9.16 5.48 1.80
N ALA A 334 9.71 5.27 3.01
CA ALA A 334 8.94 4.72 4.11
C ALA A 334 7.77 5.64 4.49
N LYS A 335 6.65 5.02 4.80
CA LYS A 335 5.42 5.69 5.24
C LYS A 335 4.75 4.86 6.32
N PRO A 336 4.07 5.49 7.27
CA PRO A 336 3.27 4.74 8.25
C PRO A 336 2.23 3.88 7.53
N GLY A 337 2.12 2.61 7.91
CA GLY A 337 1.13 1.70 7.34
C GLY A 337 -0.13 1.58 8.19
N GLY A 338 -1.27 1.24 7.57
CA GLY A 338 -2.52 0.96 8.28
C GLY A 338 -2.96 2.10 9.19
N ARG A 339 -3.44 1.77 10.39
CA ARG A 339 -3.92 2.71 11.40
C ARG A 339 -2.87 3.72 11.90
N ARG A 340 -1.56 3.42 11.72
CA ARG A 340 -0.49 4.38 12.06
C ARG A 340 -0.52 5.62 11.16
N MET A 341 -1.01 5.49 9.94
CA MET A 341 -1.16 6.64 9.05
C MET A 341 -2.19 7.64 9.60
N ASP A 342 -3.32 7.14 10.06
CA ASP A 342 -4.36 7.97 10.68
C ASP A 342 -3.88 8.58 12.00
N ALA A 343 -3.12 7.83 12.79
CA ALA A 343 -2.52 8.33 14.02
C ALA A 343 -1.51 9.45 13.76
N CYS A 344 -0.67 9.32 12.71
CA CYS A 344 0.23 10.40 12.28
C CYS A 344 -0.56 11.63 11.82
N ALA A 345 -1.61 11.45 11.00
CA ALA A 345 -2.44 12.55 10.50
C ALA A 345 -3.12 13.33 11.63
N ARG A 346 -3.57 12.64 12.67
CA ARG A 346 -4.14 13.29 13.88
C ARG A 346 -3.09 13.91 14.80
N GLY A 347 -1.79 13.82 14.44
CA GLY A 347 -0.72 14.31 15.30
C GLY A 347 -0.44 13.48 16.55
N GLN A 348 -1.06 12.31 16.68
CA GLN A 348 -0.98 11.41 17.82
C GLN A 348 0.36 10.68 17.94
N LEU A 349 1.01 10.38 16.80
CA LEU A 349 2.13 9.43 16.71
C LEU A 349 3.39 10.08 16.18
N LEU A 350 4.51 9.81 16.85
CA LEU A 350 5.86 9.99 16.35
C LEU A 350 6.59 8.65 16.39
N LEU A 351 7.17 8.26 15.26
CA LEU A 351 8.05 7.10 15.13
C LEU A 351 9.50 7.59 15.05
N LEU A 352 10.37 7.05 15.88
CA LEU A 352 11.80 7.35 15.91
C LEU A 352 12.60 6.07 15.66
N ALA A 353 13.66 6.17 14.85
CA ALA A 353 14.62 5.10 14.64
C ALA A 353 16.04 5.63 14.75
N PRO A 354 16.86 5.10 15.68
CA PRO A 354 18.25 5.57 15.87
C PRO A 354 19.23 4.96 14.88
N TRP A 355 18.85 3.87 14.22
CA TRP A 355 19.72 3.11 13.31
C TRP A 355 19.25 3.18 11.86
N GLU A 356 20.13 2.78 10.95
CA GLU A 356 19.87 2.68 9.52
C GLU A 356 18.83 1.58 9.22
N HIS A 357 18.21 1.69 8.04
CA HIS A 357 17.28 0.66 7.57
C HIS A 357 18.03 -0.57 7.09
N HIS A 358 17.54 -1.74 7.50
CA HIS A 358 17.98 -3.04 6.97
C HIS A 358 16.78 -3.85 6.48
N ASN A 359 17.02 -4.71 5.46
CA ASN A 359 15.99 -5.59 4.87
C ASN A 359 15.96 -6.96 5.54
N GLU A 360 16.90 -7.26 6.40
CA GLU A 360 17.02 -8.55 7.06
C GLU A 360 16.00 -8.69 8.20
N ARG A 361 15.50 -9.90 8.42
CA ARG A 361 14.76 -10.23 9.63
C ARG A 361 15.76 -10.53 10.75
N ILE A 362 16.15 -9.51 11.46
CA ILE A 362 17.04 -9.64 12.59
C ILE A 362 16.20 -9.74 13.88
N THR A 363 16.54 -10.69 14.73
CA THR A 363 16.02 -10.70 16.10
C THR A 363 16.77 -9.62 16.87
N ILE A 364 16.04 -8.66 17.43
CA ILE A 364 16.63 -7.57 18.21
C ILE A 364 17.48 -8.13 19.35
N ARG A 365 18.74 -7.68 19.45
CA ARG A 365 19.70 -8.12 20.48
C ARG A 365 19.39 -7.43 21.80
N ARG A 366 19.79 -8.08 22.92
CA ARG A 366 19.62 -7.51 24.25
C ARG A 366 20.26 -6.13 24.39
N THR A 367 21.43 -5.92 23.82
CA THR A 367 22.14 -4.62 23.82
C THR A 367 21.35 -3.54 23.12
N GLN A 368 20.71 -3.84 21.99
CA GLN A 368 19.83 -2.93 21.28
C GLN A 368 18.56 -2.61 22.09
N CYS A 369 17.99 -3.62 22.79
CA CYS A 369 16.85 -3.41 23.68
C CYS A 369 17.20 -2.42 24.82
N LEU A 370 18.36 -2.58 25.42
CA LEU A 370 18.85 -1.68 26.48
C LEU A 370 19.08 -0.28 25.95
N ALA A 371 19.78 -0.16 24.80
CA ALA A 371 20.03 1.13 24.16
C ALA A 371 18.73 1.87 23.82
N LEU A 372 17.70 1.19 23.28
CA LEU A 372 16.39 1.80 23.02
C LEU A 372 15.69 2.27 24.29
N ASN A 373 15.80 1.53 25.39
CA ASN A 373 15.25 1.96 26.68
C ASN A 373 15.98 3.18 27.24
N ASP A 374 17.30 3.24 27.11
CA ASP A 374 18.08 4.40 27.55
C ASP A 374 17.77 5.64 26.70
N MET A 375 17.60 5.47 25.37
CA MET A 375 17.14 6.54 24.48
C MET A 375 15.72 7.01 24.84
N ALA A 376 14.81 6.07 25.17
CA ALA A 376 13.46 6.43 25.60
C ALA A 376 13.46 7.24 26.90
N ARG A 377 14.35 6.91 27.84
CA ARG A 377 14.58 7.67 29.08
C ARG A 377 15.09 9.07 28.77
N MET A 378 16.14 9.18 27.97
CA MET A 378 16.71 10.47 27.53
C MET A 378 15.68 11.39 26.85
N ILE A 379 14.75 10.83 26.09
CA ILE A 379 13.66 11.60 25.45
C ILE A 379 12.71 12.15 26.53
N CYS A 380 12.56 11.49 27.67
CA CYS A 380 11.67 11.90 28.76
C CYS A 380 12.28 12.93 29.71
N GLU A 381 13.60 13.03 29.74
CA GLU A 381 14.36 14.04 30.48
C GLU A 381 14.28 15.41 29.76
#